data_b97a4c88ce48bb0a6f251aad4131f07b
#
_entry.id   b97a4c88ce48bb0a6f251aad4131f07b
#
_cell.length_a   1.000
_cell.length_b   1.000
_cell.length_c   1.000
_cell.angle_alpha   90.00
_cell.angle_beta   90.00
_cell.angle_gamma   90.00
#
_symmetry.space_group_name_H-M   'P 1'
#
loop_
_entity.id
_entity.type
_entity.pdbx_description
1 polymer ?
#
loop_
_entity_poly.entity_id
_entity_poly.type
_entity_poly.pdbx_seq_one_letter_code
_entity_poly.pdbx_strand_id
1 'polypeptide(L)'
;SPSRGLGDVYKRQLDGKGVKNENVTAFRYALVESDEMNLEEQHAMIRELELPVAALVSSGGKSLHAIVRIEAGSFEEYRSRVDYLYAVCEKNGLKVDRQNHNPSRLSRLPGVMRRGKKQFLLASNIGKASWSEWRDWMDSVTDDMPDPESMAAVWDNLPELAPPLIAGVLRQGHKMLLAGPSKAGKSYSLIELCCAIAEGGPWLGFSCTQGLSLIHI
;
A
#
# COMPACT_ATOMS: atom_id res chain seq x y z
N SER A 1 35.26 17.48 -11.18
CA SER A 1 34.22 17.62 -12.18
C SER A 1 33.03 18.36 -11.57
N PRO A 2 32.56 19.50 -12.13
CA PRO A 2 31.51 20.33 -11.52
C PRO A 2 30.14 19.65 -11.41
N SER A 3 29.97 18.44 -11.94
CA SER A 3 28.72 17.68 -11.87
C SER A 3 28.52 16.90 -10.57
N ARG A 4 29.53 16.82 -9.68
CA ARG A 4 29.45 16.02 -8.45
C ARG A 4 28.62 16.69 -7.32
N GLY A 5 28.57 18.02 -7.29
CA GLY A 5 27.91 18.74 -6.20
C GLY A 5 26.40 18.96 -6.37
N LEU A 6 25.89 18.77 -7.55
CA LEU A 6 24.57 19.28 -7.92
C LEU A 6 23.46 18.22 -7.85
N GLY A 7 23.78 16.93 -8.05
CA GLY A 7 22.87 15.83 -7.71
C GLY A 7 22.70 15.70 -6.19
N ASP A 8 23.71 16.12 -5.44
CA ASP A 8 23.75 16.13 -3.98
C ASP A 8 22.92 17.27 -3.37
N VAL A 9 22.83 18.41 -4.05
CA VAL A 9 22.09 19.58 -3.56
C VAL A 9 20.59 19.32 -3.42
N TYR A 10 20.01 18.54 -4.33
CA TYR A 10 18.58 18.20 -4.27
C TYR A 10 18.26 17.05 -3.33
N LYS A 11 19.11 16.04 -3.29
CA LYS A 11 18.85 14.88 -2.40
C LYS A 11 19.46 15.06 -1.01
N ARG A 12 20.57 15.79 -0.86
CA ARG A 12 21.33 15.96 0.40
C ARG A 12 21.44 14.65 1.20
N GLN A 13 21.73 13.56 0.50
CA GLN A 13 21.73 12.20 1.06
C GLN A 13 23.14 11.61 1.16
N LEU A 14 24.13 12.27 0.56
CA LEU A 14 25.51 11.80 0.50
C LEU A 14 26.42 12.64 1.40
N ASP A 15 27.49 12.02 1.91
CA ASP A 15 28.51 12.64 2.78
C ASP A 15 29.48 13.59 2.04
N GLY A 16 29.32 13.73 0.72
CA GLY A 16 30.20 14.53 -0.13
C GLY A 16 31.52 13.86 -0.52
N LYS A 17 31.84 12.69 0.04
CA LYS A 17 33.09 11.94 -0.24
C LYS A 17 32.97 11.02 -1.47
N GLY A 18 31.76 10.64 -1.82
CA GLY A 18 31.50 9.77 -2.96
C GLY A 18 30.02 9.68 -3.34
N VAL A 19 29.72 8.80 -4.31
CA VAL A 19 28.37 8.56 -4.84
C VAL A 19 27.95 7.09 -4.74
N LYS A 20 28.57 6.33 -3.86
CA LYS A 20 28.22 4.95 -3.59
C LYS A 20 27.21 4.85 -2.44
N ASN A 21 26.58 3.67 -2.27
CA ASN A 21 25.63 3.47 -1.18
C ASN A 21 26.25 3.68 0.21
N GLU A 22 27.53 3.36 0.39
CA GLU A 22 28.28 3.59 1.63
C GLU A 22 28.42 5.08 2.00
N ASN A 23 28.25 5.97 1.03
CA ASN A 23 28.29 7.42 1.24
C ASN A 23 26.93 8.03 1.56
N VAL A 24 25.88 7.21 1.63
CA VAL A 24 24.52 7.68 1.94
C VAL A 24 24.38 7.89 3.43
N THR A 25 24.06 9.10 3.84
CA THR A 25 23.88 9.51 5.24
C THR A 25 22.44 9.78 5.63
N ALA A 26 21.54 9.89 4.64
CA ALA A 26 20.12 10.12 4.85
C ALA A 26 19.30 9.48 3.73
N PHE A 27 18.11 8.99 4.07
CA PHE A 27 17.20 8.28 3.18
C PHE A 27 15.92 9.07 2.93
N ARG A 28 16.08 10.29 2.39
CA ARG A 28 14.98 11.27 2.26
C ARG A 28 14.18 11.11 0.98
N TYR A 29 14.83 10.77 -0.13
CA TYR A 29 14.26 10.86 -1.46
C TYR A 29 14.58 9.64 -2.31
N ALA A 30 13.62 9.21 -3.14
CA ALA A 30 13.83 8.28 -4.23
C ALA A 30 13.58 8.96 -5.58
N LEU A 31 14.08 8.35 -6.64
CA LEU A 31 13.85 8.79 -8.02
C LEU A 31 12.80 7.89 -8.67
N VAL A 32 11.74 8.50 -9.17
CA VAL A 32 10.79 7.87 -10.08
C VAL A 32 11.01 8.44 -11.47
N GLU A 33 11.28 7.57 -12.43
CA GLU A 33 11.59 7.89 -13.82
C GLU A 33 11.06 6.77 -14.72
N SER A 34 10.60 7.10 -15.91
CA SER A 34 10.23 6.15 -16.96
C SER A 34 10.93 6.51 -18.25
N ASP A 35 11.56 5.53 -18.92
CA ASP A 35 12.14 5.68 -20.24
C ASP A 35 11.21 5.16 -21.37
N GLU A 36 10.11 4.48 -21.00
CA GLU A 36 9.19 3.83 -21.92
C GLU A 36 7.94 4.65 -22.25
N MET A 37 7.54 5.56 -21.37
CA MET A 37 6.32 6.37 -21.50
C MET A 37 6.63 7.76 -22.03
N ASN A 38 5.67 8.38 -22.73
CA ASN A 38 5.82 9.79 -23.12
C ASN A 38 5.72 10.74 -21.92
N LEU A 39 6.17 11.99 -22.08
CA LEU A 39 6.26 12.96 -20.98
C LEU A 39 4.90 13.35 -20.41
N GLU A 40 3.86 13.42 -21.25
CA GLU A 40 2.51 13.81 -20.82
C GLU A 40 1.88 12.72 -19.98
N GLU A 41 2.01 11.46 -20.39
CA GLU A 41 1.55 10.30 -19.61
C GLU A 41 2.28 10.20 -18.27
N GLN A 42 3.62 10.32 -18.26
CA GLN A 42 4.40 10.34 -17.03
C GLN A 42 3.91 11.44 -16.08
N HIS A 43 3.69 12.64 -16.59
CA HIS A 43 3.23 13.77 -15.78
C HIS A 43 1.81 13.54 -15.23
N ALA A 44 0.90 13.05 -16.08
CA ALA A 44 -0.48 12.75 -15.68
C ALA A 44 -0.51 11.71 -14.57
N MET A 45 0.22 10.60 -14.72
CA MET A 45 0.29 9.52 -13.72
C MET A 45 0.91 9.98 -12.39
N ILE A 46 1.98 10.77 -12.44
CA ILE A 46 2.61 11.33 -11.23
C ILE A 46 1.60 12.17 -10.45
N ARG A 47 0.76 12.93 -11.13
CA ARG A 47 -0.26 13.77 -10.49
C ARG A 47 -1.47 12.97 -10.02
N GLU A 48 -1.94 12.02 -10.80
CA GLU A 48 -3.08 11.15 -10.44
C GLU A 48 -2.78 10.32 -9.20
N LEU A 49 -1.56 9.80 -9.10
CA LEU A 49 -1.09 9.06 -7.93
C LEU A 49 -0.76 9.95 -6.73
N GLU A 50 -0.92 11.27 -6.84
CA GLU A 50 -0.63 12.22 -5.75
C GLU A 50 0.76 12.02 -5.11
N LEU A 51 1.75 11.54 -5.92
CA LEU A 51 3.08 11.22 -5.40
C LEU A 51 3.67 12.42 -4.65
N PRO A 52 4.29 12.22 -3.47
CA PRO A 52 4.85 13.30 -2.65
C PRO A 52 6.16 13.82 -3.27
N VAL A 53 6.04 14.50 -4.43
CA VAL A 53 7.17 14.94 -5.23
C VAL A 53 7.74 16.25 -4.68
N ALA A 54 9.00 16.23 -4.28
CA ALA A 54 9.73 17.43 -3.87
C ALA A 54 10.13 18.30 -5.06
N ALA A 55 10.56 17.67 -6.16
CA ALA A 55 10.93 18.35 -7.40
C ALA A 55 10.68 17.46 -8.61
N LEU A 56 10.07 18.01 -9.65
CA LEU A 56 9.86 17.36 -10.94
C LEU A 56 10.73 18.05 -11.97
N VAL A 57 11.65 17.30 -12.59
CA VAL A 57 12.67 17.81 -13.51
C VAL A 57 12.52 17.13 -14.86
N SER A 58 12.40 17.93 -15.92
CA SER A 58 12.53 17.41 -17.28
C SER A 58 14.00 17.11 -17.58
N SER A 59 14.28 15.90 -18.06
CA SER A 59 15.62 15.48 -18.47
C SER A 59 16.15 16.21 -19.73
N GLY A 60 15.28 17.00 -20.38
CA GLY A 60 15.52 17.57 -21.71
C GLY A 60 15.42 16.54 -22.84
N GLY A 61 14.92 15.35 -22.56
CA GLY A 61 14.77 14.23 -23.49
C GLY A 61 13.42 13.56 -23.36
N LYS A 62 13.41 12.27 -23.02
CA LYS A 62 12.23 11.41 -23.01
C LYS A 62 11.66 11.18 -21.62
N SER A 63 12.33 11.57 -20.54
CA SER A 63 11.91 11.22 -19.18
C SER A 63 11.73 12.42 -18.27
N LEU A 64 10.82 12.27 -17.32
CA LEU A 64 10.66 13.09 -16.15
C LEU A 64 11.38 12.44 -14.97
N HIS A 65 12.11 13.23 -14.21
CA HIS A 65 12.71 12.82 -12.95
C HIS A 65 11.86 13.36 -11.81
N ALA A 66 11.03 12.54 -11.23
CA ALA A 66 10.30 12.88 -10.03
C ALA A 66 11.12 12.49 -8.80
N ILE A 67 11.50 13.48 -8.01
CA ILE A 67 12.20 13.30 -6.73
C ILE A 67 11.13 13.18 -5.65
N VAL A 68 10.84 11.95 -5.24
CA VAL A 68 9.77 11.59 -4.33
C VAL A 68 10.29 11.53 -2.91
N ARG A 69 9.56 12.11 -1.96
CA ARG A 69 9.86 12.03 -0.53
C ARG A 69 9.64 10.63 -0.02
N ILE A 70 10.66 10.06 0.64
CA ILE A 70 10.61 8.72 1.25
C ILE A 70 10.71 8.83 2.77
N GLU A 71 11.56 9.73 3.28
CA GLU A 71 11.69 10.09 4.70
C GLU A 71 11.93 8.88 5.62
N ALA A 72 12.75 7.94 5.16
CA ALA A 72 13.07 6.73 5.91
C ALA A 72 14.20 6.99 6.93
N GLY A 73 14.11 6.33 8.08
CA GLY A 73 15.10 6.39 9.14
C GLY A 73 16.25 5.39 8.98
N SER A 74 16.06 4.32 8.20
CA SER A 74 17.07 3.29 7.93
C SER A 74 17.11 2.89 6.46
N PHE A 75 18.14 2.14 6.07
CA PHE A 75 18.26 1.59 4.72
C PHE A 75 17.19 0.55 4.43
N GLU A 76 16.88 -0.30 5.39
CA GLU A 76 15.85 -1.32 5.28
C GLU A 76 14.47 -0.69 5.07
N GLU A 77 14.17 0.34 5.85
CA GLU A 77 12.92 1.09 5.71
C GLU A 77 12.86 1.81 4.35
N TYR A 78 13.96 2.40 3.91
CA TYR A 78 14.06 3.02 2.59
C TYR A 78 13.73 2.03 1.48
N ARG A 79 14.33 0.84 1.51
CA ARG A 79 14.07 -0.22 0.52
C ARG A 79 12.60 -0.63 0.51
N SER A 80 12.04 -0.90 1.67
CA SER A 80 10.63 -1.28 1.81
C SER A 80 9.70 -0.21 1.24
N ARG A 81 9.97 1.08 1.55
CA ARG A 81 9.18 2.20 1.04
C ARG A 81 9.31 2.38 -0.47
N VAL A 82 10.51 2.23 -1.02
CA VAL A 82 10.74 2.33 -2.47
C VAL A 82 10.13 1.16 -3.22
N ASP A 83 10.22 -0.07 -2.68
CA ASP A 83 9.57 -1.24 -3.26
C ASP A 83 8.05 -1.05 -3.32
N TYR A 84 7.45 -0.53 -2.24
CA TYR A 84 6.04 -0.20 -2.20
C TYR A 84 5.66 0.90 -3.21
N LEU A 85 6.42 1.99 -3.24
CA LEU A 85 6.22 3.10 -4.20
C LEU A 85 6.21 2.58 -5.64
N TYR A 86 7.20 1.78 -6.01
CA TYR A 86 7.32 1.24 -7.36
C TYR A 86 6.19 0.27 -7.68
N ALA A 87 5.79 -0.58 -6.74
CA ALA A 87 4.66 -1.48 -6.91
C ALA A 87 3.35 -0.71 -7.17
N VAL A 88 3.10 0.37 -6.41
CA VAL A 88 1.94 1.25 -6.64
C VAL A 88 2.01 1.91 -8.00
N CYS A 89 3.16 2.47 -8.37
CA CYS A 89 3.35 3.09 -9.69
C CYS A 89 3.04 2.09 -10.82
N GLU A 90 3.63 0.91 -10.77
CA GLU A 90 3.46 -0.13 -11.80
C GLU A 90 2.04 -0.68 -11.86
N LYS A 91 1.40 -0.93 -10.71
CA LYS A 91 0.00 -1.36 -10.63
C LYS A 91 -0.94 -0.38 -11.34
N ASN A 92 -0.64 0.90 -11.27
CA ASN A 92 -1.42 1.96 -11.89
C ASN A 92 -0.93 2.35 -13.30
N GLY A 93 0.01 1.62 -13.88
CA GLY A 93 0.46 1.80 -15.27
C GLY A 93 1.66 2.73 -15.46
N LEU A 94 2.22 3.32 -14.40
CA LEU A 94 3.46 4.09 -14.49
C LEU A 94 4.66 3.12 -14.49
N LYS A 95 5.23 2.89 -15.67
CA LYS A 95 6.40 2.03 -15.85
C LYS A 95 7.65 2.68 -15.28
N VAL A 96 8.15 2.18 -14.18
CA VAL A 96 9.29 2.76 -13.46
C VAL A 96 10.60 2.06 -13.86
N ASP A 97 11.66 2.84 -14.10
CA ASP A 97 13.00 2.28 -14.22
C ASP A 97 13.53 1.80 -12.85
N ARG A 98 13.49 0.48 -12.65
CA ARG A 98 13.94 -0.16 -11.41
C ARG A 98 15.43 -0.02 -11.12
N GLN A 99 16.26 0.41 -12.08
CA GLN A 99 17.68 0.70 -11.83
C GLN A 99 17.85 1.90 -10.86
N ASN A 100 16.83 2.72 -10.69
CA ASN A 100 16.82 3.89 -9.82
C ASN A 100 16.54 3.58 -8.34
N HIS A 101 16.43 2.31 -7.96
CA HIS A 101 16.10 1.82 -6.63
C HIS A 101 17.13 2.21 -5.53
N ASN A 102 18.36 2.51 -5.90
CA ASN A 102 19.42 2.81 -4.95
C ASN A 102 19.34 4.25 -4.42
N PRO A 103 19.53 4.48 -3.10
CA PRO A 103 19.49 5.81 -2.51
C PRO A 103 20.63 6.72 -3.01
N SER A 104 21.75 6.15 -3.47
CA SER A 104 22.86 6.88 -4.06
C SER A 104 22.63 7.36 -5.49
N ARG A 105 21.48 6.96 -6.11
CA ARG A 105 21.19 7.32 -7.51
C ARG A 105 21.09 8.83 -7.69
N LEU A 106 21.83 9.36 -8.63
CA LEU A 106 21.84 10.80 -8.97
C LEU A 106 20.68 11.15 -9.89
N SER A 107 20.02 12.26 -9.65
CA SER A 107 18.97 12.82 -10.49
C SER A 107 19.52 13.92 -11.42
N ARG A 108 18.66 14.38 -12.32
CA ARG A 108 18.97 15.50 -13.22
C ARG A 108 18.92 16.83 -12.48
N LEU A 109 19.81 17.74 -12.87
CA LEU A 109 19.87 19.09 -12.32
C LEU A 109 19.19 20.08 -13.25
N PRO A 110 18.19 20.85 -12.77
CA PRO A 110 17.60 21.94 -13.54
C PRO A 110 18.64 23.03 -13.89
N GLY A 111 18.47 23.65 -15.05
CA GLY A 111 19.30 24.74 -15.50
C GLY A 111 20.58 24.34 -16.24
N VAL A 112 20.95 23.06 -16.24
CA VAL A 112 22.17 22.56 -16.87
C VAL A 112 21.88 22.05 -18.30
N MET A 113 22.81 22.34 -19.20
CA MET A 113 22.79 21.77 -20.57
C MET A 113 23.45 20.40 -20.60
N ARG A 114 22.79 19.43 -21.23
CA ARG A 114 23.35 18.11 -21.47
C ARG A 114 23.10 17.69 -22.90
N ARG A 115 24.15 17.39 -23.66
CA ARG A 115 24.09 17.00 -25.07
C ARG A 115 23.22 17.96 -25.89
N GLY A 116 23.38 19.27 -25.70
CA GLY A 116 22.63 20.31 -26.40
C GLY A 116 21.19 20.52 -25.93
N LYS A 117 20.71 19.78 -24.92
CA LYS A 117 19.36 19.92 -24.35
C LYS A 117 19.41 20.49 -22.96
N LYS A 118 18.58 21.50 -22.67
CA LYS A 118 18.45 22.11 -21.36
C LYS A 118 17.53 21.28 -20.47
N GLN A 119 17.92 21.11 -19.21
CA GLN A 119 17.12 20.48 -18.18
C GLN A 119 16.31 21.53 -17.42
N PHE A 120 15.03 21.27 -17.15
CA PHE A 120 14.14 22.25 -16.55
C PHE A 120 13.52 21.70 -15.28
N LEU A 121 13.40 22.56 -14.26
CA LEU A 121 12.47 22.33 -13.16
C LEU A 121 11.06 22.63 -13.67
N LEU A 122 10.21 21.62 -13.70
CA LEU A 122 8.81 21.76 -14.15
C LEU A 122 7.91 22.17 -13.00
N ALA A 123 8.10 21.55 -11.84
CA ALA A 123 7.32 21.85 -10.65
C ALA A 123 8.09 21.45 -9.38
N SER A 124 7.65 21.99 -8.25
CA SER A 124 8.13 21.62 -6.92
C SER A 124 6.96 21.47 -5.97
N ASN A 125 7.10 20.56 -4.97
CA ASN A 125 6.09 20.31 -3.95
C ASN A 125 4.70 20.03 -4.56
N ILE A 126 4.61 19.02 -5.41
CA ILE A 126 3.34 18.53 -5.99
C ILE A 126 2.93 17.23 -5.32
N GLY A 127 1.63 16.94 -5.36
CA GLY A 127 1.05 15.80 -4.65
C GLY A 127 1.03 15.99 -3.14
N LYS A 128 1.08 14.91 -2.40
CA LYS A 128 1.08 14.95 -0.93
C LYS A 128 2.37 15.55 -0.37
N ALA A 129 2.27 16.15 0.81
CA ALA A 129 3.38 16.90 1.38
C ALA A 129 4.49 16.02 1.98
N SER A 130 4.14 14.79 2.40
CA SER A 130 5.06 13.84 3.04
C SER A 130 4.78 12.40 2.60
N TRP A 131 5.70 11.49 2.91
CA TRP A 131 5.49 10.05 2.73
C TRP A 131 4.32 9.53 3.54
N SER A 132 4.18 9.96 4.81
CA SER A 132 3.09 9.51 5.68
C SER A 132 1.73 9.92 5.12
N GLU A 133 1.58 11.20 4.75
CA GLU A 133 0.33 11.70 4.17
C GLU A 133 -0.05 10.97 2.87
N TRP A 134 0.95 10.63 2.05
CA TRP A 134 0.72 9.86 0.84
C TRP A 134 0.28 8.41 1.14
N ARG A 135 0.90 7.77 2.13
CA ARG A 135 0.51 6.43 2.57
C ARG A 135 -0.93 6.40 3.09
N ASP A 136 -1.28 7.35 3.97
CA ASP A 136 -2.62 7.45 4.53
C ASP A 136 -3.67 7.67 3.42
N TRP A 137 -3.31 8.49 2.42
CA TRP A 137 -4.16 8.70 1.25
C TRP A 137 -4.27 7.43 0.40
N MET A 138 -3.17 6.74 0.11
CA MET A 138 -3.19 5.48 -0.63
C MET A 138 -4.07 4.44 0.06
N ASP A 139 -3.95 4.31 1.38
CA ASP A 139 -4.78 3.38 2.15
C ASP A 139 -6.27 3.78 2.12
N SER A 140 -6.58 5.08 2.00
CA SER A 140 -7.96 5.57 1.88
C SER A 140 -8.59 5.39 0.50
N VAL A 141 -7.79 5.38 -0.56
CA VAL A 141 -8.27 5.22 -1.96
C VAL A 141 -8.07 3.81 -2.50
N THR A 142 -7.26 2.99 -1.84
CA THR A 142 -7.17 1.58 -2.17
C THR A 142 -8.43 0.91 -1.68
N ASP A 143 -9.30 0.55 -2.60
CA ASP A 143 -10.50 -0.20 -2.28
C ASP A 143 -10.09 -1.64 -1.94
N ASP A 144 -10.13 -1.96 -0.64
CA ASP A 144 -9.92 -3.34 -0.14
C ASP A 144 -11.12 -4.27 -0.45
N MET A 145 -12.12 -3.76 -1.16
CA MET A 145 -13.21 -4.59 -1.64
C MET A 145 -12.67 -5.60 -2.66
N PRO A 146 -13.03 -6.87 -2.51
CA PRO A 146 -12.69 -7.88 -3.53
C PRO A 146 -13.25 -7.46 -4.88
N ASP A 147 -12.55 -7.80 -5.96
CA ASP A 147 -13.01 -7.50 -7.31
C ASP A 147 -14.47 -7.93 -7.49
N PRO A 148 -15.33 -7.09 -8.10
CA PRO A 148 -16.73 -7.41 -8.29
C PRO A 148 -16.86 -8.66 -9.18
N GLU A 149 -17.36 -9.74 -8.60
CA GLU A 149 -17.65 -10.95 -9.33
C GLU A 149 -19.03 -10.85 -10.01
N SER A 150 -19.13 -11.35 -11.23
CA SER A 150 -20.43 -11.43 -11.89
C SER A 150 -21.33 -12.43 -11.15
N MET A 151 -22.52 -11.97 -10.70
CA MET A 151 -23.49 -12.83 -10.04
C MET A 151 -23.86 -14.06 -10.91
N ALA A 152 -23.85 -13.91 -12.23
CA ALA A 152 -24.10 -15.03 -13.14
C ALA A 152 -22.98 -16.09 -13.07
N ALA A 153 -21.73 -15.70 -12.93
CA ALA A 153 -20.60 -16.63 -12.80
C ALA A 153 -20.59 -17.33 -11.44
N VAL A 154 -20.99 -16.62 -10.38
CA VAL A 154 -21.07 -17.16 -9.01
C VAL A 154 -22.28 -18.09 -8.87
N TRP A 155 -23.39 -17.81 -9.59
CA TRP A 155 -24.63 -18.56 -9.47
C TRP A 155 -24.49 -20.03 -9.86
N ASP A 156 -23.72 -20.33 -10.87
CA ASP A 156 -23.45 -21.68 -11.35
C ASP A 156 -22.46 -22.47 -10.48
N ASN A 157 -21.71 -21.75 -9.60
CA ASN A 157 -20.68 -22.31 -8.73
C ASN A 157 -20.78 -21.72 -7.30
N LEU A 158 -22.00 -21.69 -6.74
CA LEU A 158 -22.17 -21.22 -5.35
C LEU A 158 -21.33 -22.07 -4.40
N PRO A 159 -20.52 -21.47 -3.54
CA PRO A 159 -19.75 -22.19 -2.54
C PRO A 159 -20.70 -22.93 -1.60
N GLU A 160 -20.33 -24.16 -1.27
CA GLU A 160 -21.10 -24.99 -0.33
C GLU A 160 -21.17 -24.25 1.02
N LEU A 161 -22.38 -24.06 1.52
CA LEU A 161 -22.58 -23.37 2.80
C LEU A 161 -21.99 -24.21 3.93
N ALA A 162 -21.25 -23.57 4.83
CA ALA A 162 -20.72 -24.23 6.01
C ALA A 162 -21.84 -25.00 6.75
N PRO A 163 -21.55 -26.19 7.32
CA PRO A 163 -22.55 -27.00 8.02
C PRO A 163 -23.23 -26.19 9.14
N PRO A 164 -24.54 -26.42 9.38
CA PRO A 164 -25.25 -25.77 10.46
C PRO A 164 -24.70 -26.22 11.82
N LEU A 165 -24.43 -25.30 12.71
CA LEU A 165 -24.14 -25.56 14.11
C LEU A 165 -25.40 -25.51 14.94
N ILE A 166 -26.26 -24.53 14.67
CA ILE A 166 -27.63 -24.42 15.21
C ILE A 166 -28.54 -24.31 13.98
N ALA A 167 -29.44 -25.25 13.80
CA ALA A 167 -30.30 -25.32 12.62
C ALA A 167 -31.08 -24.03 12.38
N GLY A 168 -30.89 -23.42 11.20
CA GLY A 168 -31.54 -22.17 10.81
C GLY A 168 -31.03 -20.90 11.50
N VAL A 169 -30.07 -20.98 12.44
CA VAL A 169 -29.60 -19.84 13.26
C VAL A 169 -28.11 -19.57 13.04
N LEU A 170 -27.26 -20.57 13.18
CA LEU A 170 -25.79 -20.39 13.15
C LEU A 170 -25.12 -21.51 12.38
N ARG A 171 -24.17 -21.17 11.49
CA ARG A 171 -23.31 -22.11 10.79
C ARG A 171 -21.91 -22.11 11.37
N GLN A 172 -21.15 -23.18 11.15
CA GLN A 172 -19.74 -23.27 11.55
C GLN A 172 -18.93 -22.11 10.96
N GLY A 173 -18.04 -21.52 11.76
CA GLY A 173 -17.23 -20.36 11.38
C GLY A 173 -17.95 -19.00 11.41
N HIS A 174 -19.27 -18.98 11.59
CA HIS A 174 -20.04 -17.74 11.70
C HIS A 174 -20.05 -17.21 13.15
N LYS A 175 -20.35 -15.93 13.30
CA LYS A 175 -20.45 -15.24 14.59
C LYS A 175 -21.90 -14.97 14.93
N MET A 176 -22.27 -15.13 16.21
CA MET A 176 -23.59 -14.81 16.72
C MET A 176 -23.45 -13.87 17.93
N LEU A 177 -24.28 -12.85 18.02
CA LEU A 177 -24.37 -11.95 19.15
C LEU A 177 -25.60 -12.26 19.98
N LEU A 178 -25.40 -12.62 21.28
CA LEU A 178 -26.47 -12.78 22.25
C LEU A 178 -26.60 -11.49 23.08
N ALA A 179 -27.60 -10.66 22.79
CA ALA A 179 -27.84 -9.39 23.44
C ALA A 179 -29.07 -9.44 24.38
N GLY A 180 -29.04 -8.65 25.43
CA GLY A 180 -30.16 -8.53 26.36
C GLY A 180 -29.77 -7.67 27.61
N PRO A 181 -30.74 -7.23 28.41
CA PRO A 181 -30.46 -6.43 29.57
C PRO A 181 -29.62 -7.17 30.63
N SER A 182 -29.09 -6.43 31.61
CA SER A 182 -28.36 -7.03 32.72
C SER A 182 -29.28 -7.99 33.48
N LYS A 183 -28.71 -9.12 33.96
CA LYS A 183 -29.43 -10.18 34.71
C LYS A 183 -30.52 -10.91 33.91
N ALA A 184 -30.58 -10.79 32.57
CA ALA A 184 -31.53 -11.52 31.72
C ALA A 184 -31.19 -13.00 31.50
N GLY A 185 -30.23 -13.57 32.23
CA GLY A 185 -29.86 -14.99 32.07
C GLY A 185 -28.96 -15.32 30.91
N LYS A 186 -28.35 -14.34 30.22
CA LYS A 186 -27.48 -14.55 29.05
C LYS A 186 -26.40 -15.61 29.26
N SER A 187 -25.72 -15.56 30.41
CA SER A 187 -24.65 -16.52 30.74
C SER A 187 -25.18 -17.95 30.89
N TYR A 188 -26.35 -18.12 31.50
CA TYR A 188 -26.98 -19.44 31.61
C TYR A 188 -27.36 -19.97 30.22
N SER A 189 -28.01 -19.13 29.41
CA SER A 189 -28.39 -19.51 28.06
C SER A 189 -27.16 -19.86 27.17
N LEU A 190 -26.03 -19.18 27.37
CA LEU A 190 -24.78 -19.49 26.68
C LEU A 190 -24.19 -20.84 27.15
N ILE A 191 -24.24 -21.13 28.45
CA ILE A 191 -23.79 -22.41 29.00
C ILE A 191 -24.68 -23.54 28.45
N GLU A 192 -26.00 -23.37 28.45
CA GLU A 192 -26.93 -24.36 27.86
C GLU A 192 -26.64 -24.59 26.38
N LEU A 193 -26.37 -23.52 25.61
CA LEU A 193 -25.98 -23.63 24.22
C LEU A 193 -24.70 -24.46 24.04
N CYS A 194 -23.69 -24.22 24.86
CA CYS A 194 -22.43 -24.96 24.80
C CYS A 194 -22.63 -26.43 25.12
N CYS A 195 -23.46 -26.77 26.12
CA CYS A 195 -23.84 -28.14 26.43
C CYS A 195 -24.61 -28.78 25.25
N ALA A 196 -25.60 -28.08 24.70
CA ALA A 196 -26.40 -28.56 23.58
C ALA A 196 -25.54 -28.86 22.33
N ILE A 197 -24.53 -27.99 22.04
CA ILE A 197 -23.59 -28.24 20.95
C ILE A 197 -22.66 -29.41 21.29
N ALA A 198 -22.17 -29.53 22.51
CA ALA A 198 -21.25 -30.60 22.90
C ALA A 198 -21.97 -32.00 22.81
N GLU A 199 -23.27 -32.03 23.13
CA GLU A 199 -24.07 -33.25 23.17
C GLU A 199 -24.85 -33.51 21.84
N GLY A 200 -24.95 -32.50 20.98
CA GLY A 200 -25.81 -32.57 19.79
C GLY A 200 -27.31 -32.49 20.15
N GLY A 201 -27.63 -31.86 21.28
CA GLY A 201 -28.99 -31.71 21.79
C GLY A 201 -29.71 -30.44 21.31
N PRO A 202 -30.98 -30.23 21.70
CA PRO A 202 -31.71 -29.02 21.36
C PRO A 202 -31.36 -27.84 22.27
N TRP A 203 -31.36 -26.61 21.70
CA TRP A 203 -31.24 -25.35 22.46
C TRP A 203 -32.38 -24.41 22.06
N LEU A 204 -33.18 -23.98 23.01
CA LEU A 204 -34.35 -23.11 22.79
C LEU A 204 -35.27 -23.57 21.66
N GLY A 205 -35.38 -24.89 21.44
CA GLY A 205 -36.19 -25.48 20.38
C GLY A 205 -35.47 -25.64 19.04
N PHE A 206 -34.23 -25.20 18.89
CA PHE A 206 -33.42 -25.41 17.72
C PHE A 206 -32.52 -26.63 17.89
N SER A 207 -32.41 -27.48 16.85
CA SER A 207 -31.48 -28.60 16.84
C SER A 207 -30.06 -28.12 16.71
N CYS A 208 -29.15 -28.58 17.59
CA CYS A 208 -27.72 -28.31 17.47
C CYS A 208 -27.00 -29.54 16.90
N THR A 209 -26.03 -29.31 16.03
CA THR A 209 -25.10 -30.33 15.56
C THR A 209 -23.99 -30.48 16.60
N GLN A 210 -23.65 -31.76 16.91
CA GLN A 210 -22.57 -32.03 17.84
C GLN A 210 -21.25 -31.45 17.34
N GLY A 211 -20.55 -30.71 18.20
CA GLY A 211 -19.29 -30.08 17.91
C GLY A 211 -18.48 -29.75 19.17
N LEU A 212 -17.23 -29.33 18.98
CA LEU A 212 -16.37 -28.88 20.07
C LEU A 212 -16.74 -27.43 20.46
N SER A 213 -17.07 -27.20 21.74
CA SER A 213 -17.31 -25.87 22.27
C SER A 213 -16.18 -25.47 23.23
N LEU A 214 -15.61 -24.28 23.02
CA LEU A 214 -14.59 -23.68 23.89
C LEU A 214 -15.14 -22.37 24.43
N ILE A 215 -15.29 -22.29 25.77
CA ILE A 215 -15.63 -21.05 26.46
C ILE A 215 -14.35 -20.53 27.10
N HIS A 216 -13.92 -19.33 26.68
CA HIS A 216 -12.94 -18.54 27.41
C HIS A 216 -13.69 -17.63 28.39
N ILE A 217 -13.52 -17.87 29.66
CA ILE A 217 -13.99 -17.01 30.75
C ILE A 217 -12.83 -16.09 31.14
#